data_61ae7046c788be7a8097d5db5f8ea303
#
_entry.id   61ae7046c788be7a8097d5db5f8ea303
#
_cell.length_a   1.000
_cell.length_b   1.000
_cell.length_c   1.000
_cell.angle_alpha   90.00
_cell.angle_beta   90.00
_cell.angle_gamma   90.00
#
_symmetry.space_group_name_H-M   'P 1'
#
loop_
_entity.id
_entity.type
_entity.pdbx_description
1 polymer ?
#
loop_
_entity_poly.entity_id
_entity_poly.type
_entity_poly.pdbx_seq_one_letter_code
_entity_poly.pdbx_strand_id
1 'polypeptide(L)'
;HFNYGDASHVNDAIDAALAAKDKWASLPWEHRASIFLKAADLLAGPFRDEMNAATMLAQSKNVFQAEIDAACELIDFFKFNAAYMEQVYSEQPGSNPGMWNRLEYRPLEGFVFCITPFNFTSICANLPAVAAMMGNVCVWKPAETQVYSAHVIMKLFKAAGLPDGVINMITVDGP
;
A
#
# COMPACT_ATOMS: atom_id res chain seq x y z
N HIS A 1 4.26 10.67 -20.02
CA HIS A 1 4.84 11.86 -19.36
C HIS A 1 4.13 12.07 -18.03
N PHE A 2 4.88 12.44 -17.02
CA PHE A 2 4.38 12.88 -15.71
C PHE A 2 5.12 14.17 -15.31
N ASN A 3 4.51 14.92 -14.41
CA ASN A 3 5.10 16.15 -13.89
C ASN A 3 5.81 15.89 -12.59
N TYR A 4 6.95 16.53 -12.38
CA TYR A 4 7.58 16.56 -11.06
C TYR A 4 6.84 17.54 -10.16
N GLY A 5 6.62 17.09 -8.92
CA GLY A 5 6.18 17.96 -7.84
C GLY A 5 7.33 18.78 -7.27
N ASP A 6 6.98 19.76 -6.49
CA ASP A 6 7.87 20.61 -5.71
C ASP A 6 7.61 20.46 -4.20
N ALA A 7 8.26 21.28 -3.39
CA ALA A 7 8.10 21.25 -1.93
C ALA A 7 6.64 21.50 -1.48
N SER A 8 5.83 22.25 -2.25
CA SER A 8 4.43 22.47 -1.90
C SER A 8 3.63 21.20 -2.03
N HIS A 9 3.82 20.42 -3.11
CA HIS A 9 3.15 19.15 -3.32
C HIS A 9 3.56 18.09 -2.26
N VAL A 10 4.81 18.14 -1.78
CA VAL A 10 5.25 17.28 -0.67
C VAL A 10 4.50 17.64 0.62
N ASN A 11 4.39 18.94 0.93
CA ASN A 11 3.65 19.39 2.11
C ASN A 11 2.16 19.05 2.00
N ASP A 12 1.53 19.24 0.84
CA ASP A 12 0.14 18.84 0.61
C ASP A 12 -0.09 17.34 0.84
N ALA A 13 0.86 16.49 0.40
CA ALA A 13 0.79 15.05 0.62
C ALA A 13 0.93 14.68 2.10
N ILE A 14 1.80 15.36 2.84
CA ILE A 14 1.97 15.19 4.28
C ILE A 14 0.69 15.62 5.02
N ASP A 15 0.15 16.79 4.69
CA ASP A 15 -1.06 17.31 5.31
C ASP A 15 -2.27 16.41 5.04
N ALA A 16 -2.41 15.90 3.81
CA ALA A 16 -3.44 14.93 3.45
C ALA A 16 -3.30 13.62 4.24
N ALA A 17 -2.06 13.11 4.39
CA ALA A 17 -1.78 11.93 5.20
C ALA A 17 -2.18 12.13 6.66
N LEU A 18 -1.76 13.22 7.27
CA LEU A 18 -2.05 13.53 8.67
C LEU A 18 -3.55 13.76 8.91
N ALA A 19 -4.25 14.40 7.97
CA ALA A 19 -5.69 14.59 8.05
C ALA A 19 -6.49 13.29 7.98
N ALA A 20 -6.00 12.27 7.25
CA ALA A 20 -6.66 10.97 7.15
C ALA A 20 -6.34 10.01 8.31
N LYS A 21 -5.26 10.26 9.07
CA LYS A 21 -4.66 9.33 10.02
C LYS A 21 -5.65 8.79 11.05
N ASP A 22 -6.29 9.65 11.80
CA ASP A 22 -7.12 9.22 12.93
C ASP A 22 -8.35 8.43 12.49
N LYS A 23 -8.97 8.86 11.40
CA LYS A 23 -10.11 8.15 10.82
C LYS A 23 -9.69 6.78 10.30
N TRP A 24 -8.55 6.67 9.64
CA TRP A 24 -8.03 5.40 9.14
C TRP A 24 -7.62 4.46 10.28
N ALA A 25 -6.89 4.96 11.26
CA ALA A 25 -6.45 4.21 12.43
C ALA A 25 -7.60 3.65 13.27
N SER A 26 -8.72 4.38 13.35
CA SER A 26 -9.90 3.98 14.12
C SER A 26 -10.76 2.91 13.45
N LEU A 27 -10.54 2.60 12.16
CA LEU A 27 -11.26 1.51 11.50
C LEU A 27 -10.86 0.16 12.10
N PRO A 28 -11.82 -0.76 12.29
CA PRO A 28 -11.51 -2.15 12.61
C PRO A 28 -10.47 -2.71 11.62
N TRP A 29 -9.53 -3.48 12.12
CA TRP A 29 -8.44 -4.01 11.28
C TRP A 29 -8.99 -4.90 10.15
N GLU A 30 -10.10 -5.60 10.37
CA GLU A 30 -10.79 -6.42 9.37
C GLU A 30 -11.28 -5.56 8.19
N HIS A 31 -11.77 -4.35 8.46
CA HIS A 31 -12.17 -3.44 7.39
C HIS A 31 -10.97 -2.98 6.57
N ARG A 32 -9.83 -2.69 7.22
CA ARG A 32 -8.61 -2.35 6.49
C ARG A 32 -8.13 -3.52 5.65
N ALA A 33 -8.09 -4.74 6.22
CA ALA A 33 -7.73 -5.95 5.50
C ALA A 33 -8.64 -6.20 4.28
N SER A 34 -9.94 -6.01 4.42
CA SER A 34 -10.92 -6.26 3.35
C SER A 34 -10.68 -5.40 2.11
N ILE A 35 -10.18 -4.17 2.27
CA ILE A 35 -9.83 -3.29 1.15
C ILE A 35 -8.66 -3.90 0.34
N PHE A 36 -7.63 -4.40 0.99
CA PHE A 36 -6.48 -5.00 0.30
C PHE A 36 -6.80 -6.39 -0.26
N LEU A 37 -7.65 -7.17 0.39
CA LEU A 37 -8.17 -8.41 -0.19
C LEU A 37 -9.00 -8.12 -1.45
N LYS A 38 -9.83 -7.07 -1.44
CA LYS A 38 -10.54 -6.62 -2.63
C LYS A 38 -9.58 -6.11 -3.72
N ALA A 39 -8.49 -5.43 -3.33
CA ALA A 39 -7.46 -5.05 -4.29
C ALA A 39 -6.81 -6.29 -4.95
N ALA A 40 -6.56 -7.36 -4.19
CA ALA A 40 -6.08 -8.63 -4.73
C ALA A 40 -7.04 -9.22 -5.76
N ASP A 41 -8.35 -9.23 -5.47
CA ASP A 41 -9.36 -9.77 -6.39
C ASP A 41 -9.49 -8.91 -7.65
N LEU A 42 -9.47 -7.59 -7.52
CA LEU A 42 -9.48 -6.66 -8.66
C LEU A 42 -8.23 -6.82 -9.53
N LEU A 43 -7.08 -7.02 -8.91
CA LEU A 43 -5.83 -7.27 -9.63
C LEU A 43 -5.82 -8.64 -10.32
N ALA A 44 -6.40 -9.66 -9.71
CA ALA A 44 -6.56 -10.97 -10.33
C ALA A 44 -7.52 -10.97 -11.54
N GLY A 45 -8.39 -9.98 -11.63
CA GLY A 45 -9.39 -9.81 -12.68
C GLY A 45 -9.15 -8.56 -13.54
N PRO A 46 -10.00 -7.53 -13.40
CA PRO A 46 -10.06 -6.42 -14.36
C PRO A 46 -8.78 -5.55 -14.46
N PHE A 47 -7.92 -5.53 -13.45
CA PHE A 47 -6.69 -4.76 -13.46
C PHE A 47 -5.46 -5.53 -13.93
N ARG A 48 -5.56 -6.86 -14.14
CA ARG A 48 -4.42 -7.72 -14.45
C ARG A 48 -3.67 -7.29 -15.70
N ASP A 49 -4.39 -7.14 -16.80
CA ASP A 49 -3.78 -6.80 -18.09
C ASP A 49 -3.19 -5.38 -18.09
N GLU A 50 -3.88 -4.41 -17.49
CA GLU A 50 -3.41 -3.04 -17.39
C GLU A 50 -2.13 -2.95 -16.52
N MET A 51 -2.09 -3.66 -15.39
CA MET A 51 -0.93 -3.69 -14.51
C MET A 51 0.28 -4.35 -15.19
N ASN A 52 0.07 -5.48 -15.86
CA ASN A 52 1.12 -6.16 -16.61
C ASN A 52 1.64 -5.27 -17.74
N ALA A 53 0.77 -4.65 -18.53
CA ALA A 53 1.16 -3.74 -19.60
C ALA A 53 1.96 -2.54 -19.08
N ALA A 54 1.51 -1.92 -17.97
CA ALA A 54 2.23 -0.82 -17.35
C ALA A 54 3.63 -1.22 -16.88
N THR A 55 3.76 -2.42 -16.30
CA THR A 55 5.05 -2.97 -15.86
C THR A 55 5.98 -3.28 -17.05
N MET A 56 5.46 -3.86 -18.11
CA MET A 56 6.23 -4.11 -19.32
C MET A 56 6.77 -2.82 -19.95
N LEU A 57 5.93 -1.80 -20.05
CA LEU A 57 6.27 -0.53 -20.69
C LEU A 57 7.22 0.32 -19.82
N ALA A 58 7.00 0.37 -18.52
CA ALA A 58 7.79 1.21 -17.62
C ALA A 58 9.14 0.59 -17.24
N GLN A 59 9.20 -0.74 -17.12
CA GLN A 59 10.36 -1.45 -16.57
C GLN A 59 11.05 -2.35 -17.59
N SER A 60 10.66 -2.29 -18.87
CA SER A 60 11.22 -3.11 -19.96
C SER A 60 11.18 -4.61 -19.68
N LYS A 61 10.11 -5.07 -19.04
CA LYS A 61 9.86 -6.48 -18.73
C LYS A 61 9.10 -7.17 -19.86
N ASN A 62 9.35 -8.45 -20.04
CA ASN A 62 8.50 -9.27 -20.89
C ASN A 62 7.23 -9.73 -20.16
N VAL A 63 6.30 -10.36 -20.88
CA VAL A 63 5.00 -10.75 -20.31
C VAL A 63 5.12 -11.72 -19.14
N PHE A 64 6.06 -12.66 -19.17
CA PHE A 64 6.28 -13.60 -18.08
C PHE A 64 6.79 -12.93 -16.81
N GLN A 65 7.74 -12.01 -16.96
CA GLN A 65 8.26 -11.23 -15.83
C GLN A 65 7.19 -10.33 -15.22
N ALA A 66 6.38 -9.66 -16.05
CA ALA A 66 5.30 -8.81 -15.58
C ALA A 66 4.21 -9.62 -14.87
N GLU A 67 3.82 -10.77 -15.43
CA GLU A 67 2.81 -11.63 -14.82
C GLU A 67 3.24 -12.17 -13.45
N ILE A 68 4.50 -12.59 -13.31
CA ILE A 68 5.03 -13.06 -12.02
C ILE A 68 5.09 -11.92 -11.01
N ASP A 69 5.73 -10.82 -11.37
CA ASP A 69 5.96 -9.67 -10.49
C ASP A 69 4.64 -8.89 -10.24
N ALA A 70 4.10 -8.30 -11.31
CA ALA A 70 3.06 -7.28 -11.15
C ALA A 70 1.68 -7.84 -10.81
N ALA A 71 1.39 -9.08 -11.22
CA ALA A 71 0.11 -9.71 -10.92
C ALA A 71 0.24 -10.74 -9.80
N CYS A 72 0.90 -11.87 -10.04
CA CYS A 72 0.88 -13.00 -9.10
C CYS A 72 1.47 -12.64 -7.74
N GLU A 73 2.66 -12.07 -7.71
CA GLU A 73 3.35 -11.75 -6.46
C GLU A 73 2.63 -10.65 -5.68
N LEU A 74 2.10 -9.62 -6.35
CA LEU A 74 1.37 -8.56 -5.67
C LEU A 74 0.03 -9.06 -5.09
N ILE A 75 -0.68 -9.94 -5.80
CA ILE A 75 -1.88 -10.62 -5.27
C ILE A 75 -1.52 -11.40 -4.01
N ASP A 76 -0.43 -12.14 -4.05
CA ASP A 76 0.05 -12.93 -2.91
C ASP A 76 0.44 -12.02 -1.73
N PHE A 77 1.14 -10.91 -1.96
CA PHE A 77 1.45 -9.95 -0.91
C PHE A 77 0.20 -9.44 -0.21
N PHE A 78 -0.83 -9.04 -0.94
CA PHE A 78 -2.06 -8.55 -0.32
C PHE A 78 -2.76 -9.63 0.52
N LYS A 79 -2.82 -10.87 0.03
CA LYS A 79 -3.47 -11.98 0.73
C LYS A 79 -2.67 -12.44 1.95
N PHE A 80 -1.36 -12.66 1.79
CA PHE A 80 -0.51 -13.10 2.90
C PHE A 80 -0.34 -12.03 3.97
N ASN A 81 -0.22 -10.76 3.59
CA ASN A 81 -0.13 -9.67 4.57
C ASN A 81 -1.41 -9.55 5.40
N ALA A 82 -2.59 -9.76 4.81
CA ALA A 82 -3.84 -9.82 5.57
C ALA A 82 -3.84 -10.97 6.59
N ALA A 83 -3.37 -12.16 6.19
CA ALA A 83 -3.23 -13.30 7.08
C ALA A 83 -2.17 -13.07 8.19
N TYR A 84 -1.04 -12.47 7.84
CA TYR A 84 -0.01 -12.11 8.84
C TYR A 84 -0.48 -11.04 9.82
N MET A 85 -1.26 -10.07 9.35
CA MET A 85 -1.87 -9.07 10.21
C MET A 85 -2.81 -9.72 11.24
N GLU A 86 -3.66 -10.65 10.81
CA GLU A 86 -4.51 -11.44 11.71
C GLU A 86 -3.67 -12.19 12.74
N GLN A 87 -2.59 -12.85 12.31
CA GLN A 87 -1.67 -13.55 13.20
C GLN A 87 -1.07 -12.60 14.24
N VAL A 88 -0.54 -11.44 13.82
CA VAL A 88 0.04 -10.44 14.73
C VAL A 88 -0.99 -9.95 15.75
N TYR A 89 -2.21 -9.62 15.33
CA TYR A 89 -3.25 -9.16 16.25
C TYR A 89 -3.79 -10.25 17.18
N SER A 90 -3.64 -11.52 16.81
CA SER A 90 -4.01 -12.67 17.67
C SER A 90 -3.00 -12.96 18.76
N GLU A 91 -1.77 -12.45 18.65
CA GLU A 91 -0.73 -12.60 19.66
C GLU A 91 -1.07 -11.76 20.89
N GLN A 92 -1.59 -12.41 21.93
CA GLN A 92 -2.04 -11.78 23.17
C GLN A 92 -1.37 -12.42 24.39
N PRO A 93 -1.09 -11.66 25.46
CA PRO A 93 -0.51 -12.21 26.68
C PRO A 93 -1.49 -13.13 27.41
N GLY A 94 -0.94 -14.08 28.17
CA GLY A 94 -1.74 -14.95 29.02
C GLY A 94 -2.49 -14.18 30.10
N SER A 95 -3.74 -14.57 30.36
CA SER A 95 -4.56 -14.06 31.45
C SER A 95 -4.73 -15.11 32.54
N ASN A 96 -4.88 -14.68 33.79
CA ASN A 96 -5.13 -15.54 34.94
C ASN A 96 -6.54 -15.29 35.53
N PRO A 97 -7.08 -16.20 36.36
CA PRO A 97 -8.33 -15.93 37.03
C PRO A 97 -8.33 -14.60 37.81
N GLY A 98 -9.29 -13.74 37.51
CA GLY A 98 -9.39 -12.40 38.09
C GLY A 98 -8.48 -11.31 37.47
N MET A 99 -7.68 -11.67 36.42
CA MET A 99 -6.80 -10.75 35.71
C MET A 99 -6.94 -10.96 34.22
N TRP A 100 -7.22 -9.88 33.46
CA TRP A 100 -7.23 -9.89 32.00
C TRP A 100 -6.11 -9.03 31.47
N ASN A 101 -5.18 -9.63 30.73
CA ASN A 101 -4.06 -8.98 30.08
C ASN A 101 -4.33 -8.87 28.58
N ARG A 102 -4.07 -7.69 27.99
CA ARG A 102 -4.30 -7.43 26.58
C ARG A 102 -3.25 -6.48 26.04
N LEU A 103 -2.82 -6.73 24.78
CA LEU A 103 -2.07 -5.78 23.97
C LEU A 103 -3.06 -4.96 23.13
N GLU A 104 -2.85 -3.66 23.12
CA GLU A 104 -3.50 -2.73 22.21
C GLU A 104 -2.50 -2.33 21.12
N TYR A 105 -2.72 -2.81 19.92
CA TYR A 105 -1.92 -2.45 18.75
C TYR A 105 -2.39 -1.13 18.18
N ARG A 106 -1.49 -0.18 18.06
CA ARG A 106 -1.77 1.13 17.48
C ARG A 106 -0.75 1.46 16.38
N PRO A 107 -1.14 2.25 15.35
CA PRO A 107 -0.22 2.70 14.32
C PRO A 107 0.85 3.63 14.87
N LEU A 108 1.88 3.85 14.06
CA LEU A 108 2.98 4.77 14.38
C LEU A 108 2.51 6.22 14.42
N GLU A 109 3.29 7.07 15.11
CA GLU A 109 3.09 8.51 15.07
C GLU A 109 3.46 9.09 13.69
N GLY A 110 2.80 10.16 13.27
CA GLY A 110 3.04 10.81 11.99
C GLY A 110 2.59 9.97 10.80
N PHE A 111 3.43 9.86 9.80
CA PHE A 111 3.22 9.07 8.58
C PHE A 111 4.43 8.19 8.28
N VAL A 112 4.23 7.17 7.46
CA VAL A 112 5.33 6.33 6.96
C VAL A 112 5.77 6.87 5.60
N PHE A 113 7.06 7.16 5.45
CA PHE A 113 7.62 7.54 4.17
C PHE A 113 8.13 6.30 3.44
N CYS A 114 7.55 6.02 2.28
CA CYS A 114 7.88 4.88 1.45
C CYS A 114 8.66 5.33 0.22
N ILE A 115 9.93 4.92 0.11
CA ILE A 115 10.72 5.07 -1.10
C ILE A 115 10.84 3.70 -1.74
N THR A 116 10.29 3.53 -2.94
CA THR A 116 10.21 2.22 -3.57
C THR A 116 11.12 2.07 -4.78
N PRO A 117 11.67 0.85 -5.00
CA PRO A 117 12.66 0.59 -6.03
C PRO A 117 12.03 0.64 -7.44
N PHE A 118 12.90 0.57 -8.45
CA PHE A 118 12.52 0.68 -9.86
C PHE A 118 12.19 -0.67 -10.53
N ASN A 119 12.53 -1.80 -9.92
CA ASN A 119 12.65 -3.08 -10.60
C ASN A 119 11.47 -4.04 -10.40
N PHE A 120 10.64 -3.86 -9.36
CA PHE A 120 9.50 -4.73 -9.09
C PHE A 120 8.24 -3.92 -8.73
N THR A 121 7.19 -4.09 -9.53
CA THR A 121 5.88 -3.48 -9.28
C THR A 121 5.24 -4.01 -8.01
N SER A 122 5.37 -5.30 -7.72
CA SER A 122 4.87 -5.92 -6.49
C SER A 122 5.46 -5.26 -5.23
N ILE A 123 6.77 -5.08 -5.18
CA ILE A 123 7.47 -4.43 -4.06
C ILE A 123 7.07 -2.97 -3.96
N CYS A 124 6.97 -2.29 -5.10
CA CYS A 124 6.54 -0.89 -5.17
C CYS A 124 5.18 -0.66 -4.51
N ALA A 125 4.22 -1.54 -4.74
CA ALA A 125 2.91 -1.48 -4.14
C ALA A 125 2.90 -1.99 -2.69
N ASN A 126 3.67 -3.04 -2.39
CA ASN A 126 3.67 -3.70 -1.10
C ASN A 126 4.13 -2.78 0.04
N LEU A 127 5.15 -1.96 -0.17
CA LEU A 127 5.69 -1.10 0.88
C LEU A 127 4.65 -0.14 1.47
N PRO A 128 3.96 0.70 0.69
CA PRO A 128 2.90 1.55 1.23
C PRO A 128 1.66 0.74 1.66
N ALA A 129 1.35 -0.38 0.98
CA ALA A 129 0.17 -1.18 1.28
C ALA A 129 0.25 -1.84 2.66
N VAL A 130 1.37 -2.48 3.00
CA VAL A 130 1.53 -3.16 4.29
C VAL A 130 1.53 -2.16 5.45
N ALA A 131 2.15 -0.98 5.28
CA ALA A 131 2.11 0.07 6.28
C ALA A 131 0.67 0.59 6.49
N ALA A 132 -0.06 0.83 5.40
CA ALA A 132 -1.45 1.28 5.46
C ALA A 132 -2.36 0.20 6.08
N MET A 133 -2.19 -1.07 5.73
CA MET A 133 -2.95 -2.19 6.29
C MET A 133 -2.85 -2.23 7.82
N MET A 134 -1.67 -1.94 8.39
CA MET A 134 -1.45 -1.87 9.84
C MET A 134 -1.95 -0.57 10.49
N GLY A 135 -2.70 0.25 9.75
CA GLY A 135 -3.36 1.45 10.26
C GLY A 135 -2.55 2.75 10.12
N ASN A 136 -1.40 2.69 9.45
CA ASN A 136 -0.60 3.88 9.18
C ASN A 136 -1.11 4.63 7.95
N VAL A 137 -0.71 5.89 7.81
CA VAL A 137 -0.84 6.67 6.59
C VAL A 137 0.53 6.83 5.94
N CYS A 138 0.58 6.97 4.62
CA CYS A 138 1.82 6.92 3.86
C CYS A 138 1.97 8.11 2.92
N VAL A 139 3.21 8.60 2.83
CA VAL A 139 3.69 9.40 1.71
C VAL A 139 4.62 8.50 0.90
N TRP A 140 4.33 8.34 -0.38
CA TRP A 140 4.97 7.34 -1.23
C TRP A 140 5.66 7.97 -2.43
N LYS A 141 6.97 7.77 -2.53
CA LYS A 141 7.80 8.18 -3.67
C LYS A 141 8.24 6.93 -4.45
N PRO A 142 7.57 6.58 -5.55
CA PRO A 142 8.08 5.55 -6.46
C PRO A 142 9.32 6.04 -7.22
N ALA A 143 10.13 5.10 -7.70
CA ALA A 143 11.19 5.41 -8.64
C ALA A 143 10.60 5.97 -9.95
N GLU A 144 11.33 6.84 -10.63
CA GLU A 144 10.87 7.52 -11.86
C GLU A 144 10.41 6.54 -12.94
N THR A 145 11.19 5.49 -13.16
CA THR A 145 10.87 4.45 -14.15
C THR A 145 9.66 3.62 -13.76
N GLN A 146 9.19 3.72 -12.52
CA GLN A 146 8.04 3.00 -12.00
C GLN A 146 6.77 3.84 -11.85
N VAL A 147 6.81 5.13 -12.15
CA VAL A 147 5.67 6.05 -11.98
C VAL A 147 4.43 5.57 -12.73
N TYR A 148 4.57 4.95 -13.90
CA TYR A 148 3.42 4.46 -14.65
C TYR A 148 2.72 3.30 -13.95
N SER A 149 3.46 2.26 -13.55
CA SER A 149 2.86 1.16 -12.76
C SER A 149 2.35 1.63 -11.41
N ALA A 150 3.06 2.56 -10.75
CA ALA A 150 2.60 3.19 -9.51
C ALA A 150 1.26 3.93 -9.68
N HIS A 151 1.06 4.62 -10.80
CA HIS A 151 -0.23 5.23 -11.12
C HIS A 151 -1.36 4.20 -11.25
N VAL A 152 -1.10 3.06 -11.89
CA VAL A 152 -2.09 1.98 -11.99
C VAL A 152 -2.37 1.36 -10.62
N ILE A 153 -1.35 1.24 -9.76
CA ILE A 153 -1.53 0.81 -8.35
C ILE A 153 -2.46 1.78 -7.60
N MET A 154 -2.30 3.09 -7.74
CA MET A 154 -3.21 4.06 -7.12
C MET A 154 -4.64 3.94 -7.65
N LYS A 155 -4.83 3.69 -8.94
CA LYS A 155 -6.16 3.39 -9.52
C LYS A 155 -6.76 2.12 -8.89
N LEU A 156 -5.96 1.07 -8.72
CA LEU A 156 -6.35 -0.17 -8.08
C LEU A 156 -6.81 0.07 -6.63
N PHE A 157 -6.01 0.79 -5.84
CA PHE A 157 -6.36 1.11 -4.45
C PHE A 157 -7.66 1.91 -4.35
N LYS A 158 -7.84 2.90 -5.22
CA LYS A 158 -9.07 3.69 -5.28
C LYS A 158 -10.28 2.82 -5.64
N ALA A 159 -10.15 1.93 -6.62
CA ALA A 159 -11.21 0.98 -7.01
C ALA A 159 -11.53 -0.03 -5.90
N ALA A 160 -10.54 -0.42 -5.10
CA ALA A 160 -10.72 -1.27 -3.93
C ALA A 160 -11.43 -0.57 -2.78
N GLY A 161 -11.46 0.76 -2.77
CA GLY A 161 -12.11 1.58 -1.75
C GLY A 161 -11.17 2.11 -0.68
N LEU A 162 -9.86 2.18 -0.97
CA LEU A 162 -8.92 2.86 -0.08
C LEU A 162 -9.31 4.35 0.01
N PRO A 163 -9.50 4.89 1.23
CA PRO A 163 -9.84 6.30 1.39
C PRO A 163 -8.72 7.22 0.92
N ASP A 164 -9.09 8.38 0.38
CA ASP A 164 -8.16 9.43 0.01
C ASP A 164 -7.34 9.86 1.26
N GLY A 165 -6.08 10.18 1.07
CA GLY A 165 -5.16 10.58 2.12
C GLY A 165 -4.44 9.43 2.85
N VAL A 166 -4.89 8.18 2.72
CA VAL A 166 -4.22 7.03 3.37
C VAL A 166 -2.87 6.73 2.71
N ILE A 167 -2.81 6.69 1.38
CA ILE A 167 -1.57 6.57 0.61
C ILE A 167 -1.51 7.74 -0.37
N ASN A 168 -0.49 8.58 -0.24
CA ASN A 168 -0.29 9.79 -1.04
C ASN A 168 0.97 9.63 -1.88
N MET A 169 0.80 9.43 -3.18
CA MET A 169 1.89 9.27 -4.11
C MET A 169 2.42 10.63 -4.56
N ILE A 170 3.73 10.81 -4.48
CA ILE A 170 4.44 12.01 -4.97
C ILE A 170 5.47 11.63 -6.03
N THR A 171 5.61 12.49 -7.01
CA THR A 171 6.62 12.38 -8.09
C THR A 171 7.59 13.53 -7.95
N VAL A 172 8.69 13.31 -7.24
CA VAL A 172 9.73 14.31 -7.00
C VAL A 172 11.09 13.74 -7.40
N ASP A 173 12.06 14.62 -7.62
CA ASP A 173 13.42 14.26 -7.97
C ASP A 173 14.13 13.52 -6.81
N GLY A 174 15.24 12.88 -7.11
CA GLY A 174 15.95 12.00 -6.18
C GLY A 174 16.54 12.70 -4.96
N PRO A 175 17.49 13.61 -5.13
CA PRO A 175 18.15 14.36 -4.04
C PRO A 175 17.34 15.49 -3.48
#